data_6aa8316a6828deb5a604f2ef972734ba
#
_entry.id   6aa8316a6828deb5a604f2ef972734ba
#
_cell.length_a   1.000
_cell.length_b   1.000
_cell.length_c   1.000
_cell.angle_alpha   90.00
_cell.angle_beta   90.00
_cell.angle_gamma   90.00
#
_symmetry.space_group_name_H-M   'P 1'
#
loop_
_entity.id
_entity.type
_entity.pdbx_description
1 polymer ?
#
loop_
_entity_poly.entity_id
_entity_poly.type
_entity_poly.pdbx_seq_one_letter_code
_entity_poly.pdbx_strand_id
1 'polypeptide(L)'
;PYTTLFRSIEIKPKKKWLDIDLKGIWRYRDLYYMYVKRDIVTVYKQTILGPLRFLIQPIFTTVMYMFIFGGLAGISTDGVPQPLFYMAGIMLWNYFSSAFNVSSNVFTANAGVFGKVYFPRLVVPLSGITSNLIKFGIQLLLFIAMYLYFYVKGASLHVNAALLLFPFLIFLTAFHAMSWGLIISALTTKYRDLTQLVTFGLQLFMYATPVIYPLNAAPEKYRDIIALNPLTPIFETFKYSCMGCGSFDWGGLARSEERRV
;
A
#
# COMPACT_ATOMS: atom_id res chain seq x y z
N PRO A 1 -7.61 -31.13 -43.75
CA PRO A 1 -6.30 -30.57 -43.34
C PRO A 1 -6.36 -29.20 -42.65
N TYR A 2 -7.54 -28.75 -42.12
CA TYR A 2 -7.67 -27.43 -41.45
C TYR A 2 -7.82 -27.52 -39.94
N THR A 3 -7.60 -28.71 -39.33
CA THR A 3 -7.86 -28.97 -37.90
C THR A 3 -6.72 -28.58 -36.97
N THR A 4 -5.60 -28.06 -37.45
CA THR A 4 -4.43 -27.72 -36.60
C THR A 4 -4.31 -26.24 -36.23
N LEU A 5 -5.21 -25.36 -36.69
CA LEU A 5 -5.12 -23.91 -36.44
C LEU A 5 -5.92 -23.40 -35.23
N PHE A 6 -6.81 -24.20 -34.68
CA PHE A 6 -7.59 -23.78 -33.51
C PHE A 6 -7.02 -24.46 -32.25
N ARG A 7 -6.15 -23.76 -31.55
CA ARG A 7 -5.74 -24.14 -30.18
C ARG A 7 -6.94 -23.94 -29.26
N SER A 8 -7.80 -24.98 -29.11
CA SER A 8 -8.91 -24.94 -28.18
C SER A 8 -8.36 -24.79 -26.75
N ILE A 9 -8.69 -23.69 -26.08
CA ILE A 9 -8.41 -23.52 -24.65
C ILE A 9 -9.55 -24.22 -23.91
N GLU A 10 -9.28 -25.36 -23.33
CA GLU A 10 -10.23 -26.09 -22.52
C GLU A 10 -10.36 -25.42 -21.16
N ILE A 11 -11.46 -24.73 -20.89
CA ILE A 11 -11.76 -24.09 -19.62
C ILE A 11 -12.34 -25.15 -18.68
N LYS A 12 -11.51 -25.70 -17.79
CA LYS A 12 -11.95 -26.61 -16.75
C LYS A 12 -12.21 -25.87 -15.44
N PRO A 13 -13.29 -26.18 -14.70
CA PRO A 13 -13.50 -25.57 -13.39
C PRO A 13 -12.35 -25.98 -12.45
N LYS A 14 -11.75 -25.00 -11.77
CA LYS A 14 -10.69 -25.25 -10.77
C LYS A 14 -11.24 -26.02 -9.59
N LYS A 15 -10.63 -27.16 -9.27
CA LYS A 15 -11.08 -28.05 -8.18
C LYS A 15 -10.58 -27.67 -6.79
N LYS A 16 -9.62 -26.74 -6.66
CA LYS A 16 -9.03 -26.36 -5.37
C LYS A 16 -9.13 -24.84 -5.14
N TRP A 17 -9.47 -24.46 -3.92
CA TRP A 17 -9.62 -23.06 -3.47
C TRP A 17 -8.32 -22.24 -3.60
N LEU A 18 -7.15 -22.89 -3.45
CA LEU A 18 -5.82 -22.25 -3.48
C LEU A 18 -5.08 -22.43 -4.81
N ASP A 19 -5.77 -22.88 -5.87
CA ASP A 19 -5.11 -23.06 -7.17
C ASP A 19 -4.94 -21.70 -7.89
N ILE A 20 -3.91 -20.97 -7.46
CA ILE A 20 -3.50 -19.70 -8.09
C ILE A 20 -2.69 -20.04 -9.35
N ASP A 21 -3.28 -19.78 -10.51
CA ASP A 21 -2.64 -20.02 -11.80
C ASP A 21 -1.58 -18.95 -12.12
N LEU A 22 -0.42 -19.06 -11.47
CA LEU A 22 0.71 -18.15 -11.71
C LEU A 22 1.22 -18.25 -13.17
N LYS A 23 1.15 -19.44 -13.77
CA LYS A 23 1.52 -19.63 -15.18
C LYS A 23 0.54 -18.92 -16.11
N GLY A 24 -0.75 -18.93 -15.76
CA GLY A 24 -1.76 -18.15 -16.45
C GLY A 24 -1.51 -16.65 -16.37
N ILE A 25 -1.18 -16.13 -15.19
CA ILE A 25 -0.83 -14.71 -15.01
C ILE A 25 0.37 -14.35 -15.89
N TRP A 26 1.41 -15.16 -15.91
CA TRP A 26 2.58 -14.94 -16.76
C TRP A 26 2.29 -14.98 -18.25
N ARG A 27 1.34 -15.83 -18.67
CA ARG A 27 0.88 -15.88 -20.09
C ARG A 27 0.21 -14.56 -20.50
N TYR A 28 -0.50 -13.89 -19.57
CA TYR A 28 -1.19 -12.62 -19.81
C TYR A 28 -0.37 -11.39 -19.41
N ARG A 29 0.97 -11.50 -19.38
CA ARG A 29 1.88 -10.39 -19.03
C ARG A 29 1.67 -9.15 -19.91
N ASP A 30 1.36 -9.32 -21.20
CA ASP A 30 1.13 -8.20 -22.12
C ASP A 30 -0.13 -7.42 -21.73
N LEU A 31 -1.19 -8.13 -21.31
CA LEU A 31 -2.39 -7.53 -20.77
C LEU A 31 -2.08 -6.79 -19.47
N TYR A 32 -1.27 -7.38 -18.58
CA TYR A 32 -0.80 -6.73 -17.35
C TYR A 32 -0.06 -5.42 -17.66
N TYR A 33 0.89 -5.42 -18.61
CA TYR A 33 1.59 -4.22 -19.04
C TYR A 33 0.64 -3.16 -19.61
N MET A 34 -0.34 -3.57 -20.41
CA MET A 34 -1.36 -2.66 -20.96
C MET A 34 -2.15 -1.95 -19.83
N TYR A 35 -2.57 -2.68 -18.80
CA TYR A 35 -3.28 -2.10 -17.66
C TYR A 35 -2.39 -1.11 -16.88
N VAL A 36 -1.15 -1.50 -16.55
CA VAL A 36 -0.19 -0.60 -15.89
C VAL A 36 0.04 0.67 -16.72
N LYS A 37 0.30 0.52 -18.01
CA LYS A 37 0.51 1.65 -18.93
C LYS A 37 -0.73 2.55 -19.01
N ARG A 38 -1.91 1.96 -19.12
CA ARG A 38 -3.19 2.69 -19.15
C ARG A 38 -3.34 3.54 -17.89
N ASP A 39 -3.14 2.95 -16.72
CA ASP A 39 -3.35 3.62 -15.42
C ASP A 39 -2.35 4.78 -15.25
N ILE A 40 -1.09 4.58 -15.64
CA ILE A 40 -0.07 5.63 -15.62
C ILE A 40 -0.44 6.74 -16.61
N VAL A 41 -0.68 6.40 -17.88
CA VAL A 41 -0.98 7.37 -18.93
C VAL A 41 -2.24 8.19 -18.61
N THR A 42 -3.27 7.54 -18.05
CA THR A 42 -4.50 8.24 -17.64
C THR A 42 -4.21 9.31 -16.59
N VAL A 43 -3.39 8.98 -15.60
CA VAL A 43 -2.99 9.93 -14.56
C VAL A 43 -2.19 11.11 -15.13
N TYR A 44 -1.27 10.84 -16.06
CA TYR A 44 -0.40 11.87 -16.64
C TYR A 44 -1.09 12.76 -17.65
N LYS A 45 -1.97 12.19 -18.51
CA LYS A 45 -2.59 12.95 -19.62
C LYS A 45 -3.85 13.72 -19.25
N GLN A 46 -4.57 13.28 -18.20
CA GLN A 46 -5.89 13.83 -17.87
C GLN A 46 -5.89 14.92 -16.80
N THR A 47 -4.72 15.31 -16.27
CA THR A 47 -4.64 16.31 -15.21
C THR A 47 -3.64 17.40 -15.55
N ILE A 48 -4.06 18.68 -15.37
CA ILE A 48 -3.18 19.86 -15.55
C ILE A 48 -1.94 19.78 -14.67
N LEU A 49 -2.08 19.27 -13.46
CA LEU A 49 -1.00 19.11 -12.49
C LEU A 49 -0.18 17.80 -12.68
N GLY A 50 -0.65 16.85 -13.51
CA GLY A 50 0.04 15.60 -13.81
C GLY A 50 0.64 14.91 -12.57
N PRO A 51 1.93 14.53 -12.64
CA PRO A 51 2.61 13.88 -11.53
C PRO A 51 2.81 14.80 -10.31
N LEU A 52 2.73 16.12 -10.47
CA LEU A 52 2.91 17.09 -9.39
C LEU A 52 1.86 16.91 -8.27
N ARG A 53 0.67 16.43 -8.60
CA ARG A 53 -0.37 16.10 -7.61
C ARG A 53 0.12 15.10 -6.56
N PHE A 54 0.94 14.12 -6.97
CA PHE A 54 1.47 13.11 -6.04
C PHE A 54 2.54 13.66 -5.10
N LEU A 55 3.10 14.81 -5.39
CA LEU A 55 4.02 15.55 -4.53
C LEU A 55 3.29 16.56 -3.64
N ILE A 56 2.39 17.33 -4.24
CA ILE A 56 1.66 18.40 -3.54
C ILE A 56 0.82 17.84 -2.39
N GLN A 57 0.03 16.81 -2.63
CA GLN A 57 -0.86 16.23 -1.63
C GLN A 57 -0.10 15.74 -0.37
N PRO A 58 0.96 14.91 -0.45
CA PRO A 58 1.74 14.51 0.72
C PRO A 58 2.41 15.67 1.44
N ILE A 59 2.88 16.70 0.72
CA ILE A 59 3.48 17.89 1.34
C ILE A 59 2.45 18.60 2.21
N PHE A 60 1.28 18.94 1.63
CA PHE A 60 0.22 19.60 2.39
C PHE A 60 -0.26 18.78 3.57
N THR A 61 -0.43 17.47 3.40
CA THR A 61 -0.82 16.58 4.50
C THR A 61 0.25 16.55 5.59
N THR A 62 1.54 16.51 5.22
CA THR A 62 2.65 16.56 6.17
C THR A 62 2.66 17.87 6.96
N VAL A 63 2.49 19.02 6.28
CA VAL A 63 2.42 20.33 6.94
C VAL A 63 1.24 20.40 7.90
N MET A 64 0.07 19.91 7.49
CA MET A 64 -1.11 19.87 8.36
C MET A 64 -0.89 18.98 9.59
N TYR A 65 -0.24 17.84 9.41
CA TYR A 65 0.06 16.93 10.52
C TYR A 65 1.11 17.51 11.48
N MET A 66 2.11 18.22 10.96
CA MET A 66 3.05 18.96 11.80
C MET A 66 2.34 20.00 12.65
N PHE A 67 1.41 20.75 12.07
CA PHE A 67 0.67 21.78 12.77
C PHE A 67 -0.26 21.16 13.85
N ILE A 68 -1.03 20.13 13.49
CA ILE A 68 -2.03 19.55 14.39
C ILE A 68 -1.35 18.67 15.46
N PHE A 69 -0.56 17.70 15.05
CA PHE A 69 -0.01 16.69 15.96
C PHE A 69 1.31 17.12 16.59
N GLY A 70 2.16 17.83 15.86
CA GLY A 70 3.40 18.37 16.38
C GLY A 70 3.20 19.65 17.18
N GLY A 71 2.42 20.61 16.63
CA GLY A 71 2.21 21.93 17.25
C GLY A 71 1.13 21.91 18.33
N LEU A 72 -0.09 21.49 18.02
CA LEU A 72 -1.23 21.59 18.95
C LEU A 72 -1.26 20.42 19.95
N ALA A 73 -1.06 19.18 19.48
CA ALA A 73 -1.13 18.00 20.33
C ALA A 73 0.18 17.66 21.03
N GLY A 74 1.31 18.25 20.60
CA GLY A 74 2.62 18.04 21.24
C GLY A 74 3.14 16.60 21.18
N ILE A 75 2.73 15.81 20.16
CA ILE A 75 3.15 14.42 20.04
C ILE A 75 4.64 14.37 19.69
N SER A 76 5.41 13.65 20.51
CA SER A 76 6.84 13.43 20.29
C SER A 76 7.08 12.63 19.00
N THR A 77 8.15 12.97 18.28
CA THR A 77 8.63 12.24 17.10
C THR A 77 9.94 11.49 17.37
N ASP A 78 10.20 11.13 18.65
CA ASP A 78 11.40 10.40 19.11
C ASP A 78 12.74 11.03 18.64
N GLY A 79 12.79 12.38 18.65
CA GLY A 79 14.01 13.14 18.27
C GLY A 79 14.24 13.29 16.76
N VAL A 80 13.39 12.69 15.91
CA VAL A 80 13.44 12.85 14.46
C VAL A 80 12.75 14.15 14.04
N PRO A 81 13.26 14.89 13.01
CA PRO A 81 12.54 16.04 12.46
C PRO A 81 11.11 15.68 12.07
N GLN A 82 10.14 16.44 12.60
CA GLN A 82 8.71 16.19 12.40
C GLN A 82 8.30 16.00 10.93
N PRO A 83 8.81 16.82 9.96
CA PRO A 83 8.46 16.62 8.54
C PRO A 83 8.82 15.23 8.01
N LEU A 84 9.98 14.71 8.39
CA LEU A 84 10.43 13.38 7.97
C LEU A 84 9.57 12.27 8.58
N PHE A 85 9.29 12.40 9.88
CA PHE A 85 8.48 11.41 10.59
C PHE A 85 7.08 11.27 9.98
N TYR A 86 6.38 12.40 9.81
CA TYR A 86 5.03 12.38 9.22
C TYR A 86 5.04 11.96 7.75
N MET A 87 6.01 12.44 6.97
CA MET A 87 6.11 12.08 5.55
C MET A 87 6.33 10.59 5.35
N ALA A 88 7.18 9.95 6.17
CA ALA A 88 7.42 8.51 6.14
C ALA A 88 6.13 7.71 6.36
N GLY A 89 5.36 8.06 7.38
CA GLY A 89 4.09 7.41 7.70
C GLY A 89 3.04 7.64 6.60
N ILE A 90 2.87 8.89 6.14
CA ILE A 90 1.89 9.28 5.11
C ILE A 90 2.18 8.56 3.78
N MET A 91 3.45 8.51 3.35
CA MET A 91 3.84 7.89 2.11
C MET A 91 3.48 6.40 2.08
N LEU A 92 3.83 5.66 3.13
CA LEU A 92 3.53 4.24 3.24
C LEU A 92 2.02 3.98 3.36
N TRP A 93 1.31 4.83 4.11
CA TRP A 93 -0.15 4.78 4.23
C TRP A 93 -0.85 5.06 2.89
N ASN A 94 -0.41 6.06 2.14
CA ASN A 94 -0.96 6.37 0.82
C ASN A 94 -0.81 5.20 -0.15
N TYR A 95 0.33 4.51 -0.09
CA TYR A 95 0.54 3.31 -0.89
C TYR A 95 -0.42 2.19 -0.49
N PHE A 96 -0.51 1.87 0.81
CA PHE A 96 -1.43 0.86 1.34
C PHE A 96 -2.88 1.17 0.95
N SER A 97 -3.35 2.37 1.26
CA SER A 97 -4.75 2.76 1.04
C SER A 97 -5.12 2.78 -0.44
N SER A 98 -4.19 3.23 -1.31
CA SER A 98 -4.41 3.23 -2.77
C SER A 98 -4.46 1.80 -3.33
N ALA A 99 -3.54 0.94 -2.91
CA ALA A 99 -3.51 -0.47 -3.30
C ALA A 99 -4.73 -1.23 -2.80
N PHE A 100 -5.15 -0.97 -1.56
CA PHE A 100 -6.37 -1.53 -0.97
C PHE A 100 -7.61 -1.08 -1.74
N ASN A 101 -7.76 0.21 -2.03
CA ASN A 101 -8.93 0.74 -2.76
C ASN A 101 -9.04 0.15 -4.16
N VAL A 102 -7.94 0.01 -4.89
CA VAL A 102 -7.92 -0.65 -6.20
C VAL A 102 -8.37 -2.10 -6.08
N SER A 103 -7.88 -2.83 -5.08
CA SER A 103 -8.21 -4.24 -4.86
C SER A 103 -9.65 -4.44 -4.38
N SER A 104 -10.15 -3.56 -3.50
CA SER A 104 -11.52 -3.64 -2.95
C SER A 104 -12.61 -3.33 -3.95
N ASN A 105 -12.30 -2.58 -5.00
CA ASN A 105 -13.25 -2.24 -6.06
C ASN A 105 -13.03 -3.02 -7.36
N VAL A 106 -12.13 -4.01 -7.38
CA VAL A 106 -11.70 -4.66 -8.63
C VAL A 106 -12.84 -5.34 -9.38
N PHE A 107 -13.74 -6.03 -8.71
CA PHE A 107 -14.85 -6.74 -9.35
C PHE A 107 -15.96 -5.80 -9.81
N THR A 108 -16.30 -4.79 -9.04
CA THR A 108 -17.32 -3.81 -9.39
C THR A 108 -16.86 -2.88 -10.52
N ALA A 109 -15.65 -2.37 -10.44
CA ALA A 109 -15.09 -1.46 -11.44
C ALA A 109 -14.83 -2.13 -12.82
N ASN A 110 -14.55 -3.44 -12.84
CA ASN A 110 -14.21 -4.17 -14.06
C ASN A 110 -15.27 -5.22 -14.47
N ALA A 111 -16.49 -5.14 -13.91
CA ALA A 111 -17.57 -6.09 -14.21
C ALA A 111 -17.85 -6.23 -15.72
N GLY A 112 -17.82 -5.10 -16.45
CA GLY A 112 -18.04 -5.07 -17.90
C GLY A 112 -16.97 -5.79 -18.72
N VAL A 113 -15.74 -5.88 -18.22
CA VAL A 113 -14.62 -6.58 -18.90
C VAL A 113 -14.63 -8.06 -18.51
N PHE A 114 -14.81 -8.36 -17.22
CA PHE A 114 -14.81 -9.74 -16.71
C PHE A 114 -15.94 -10.61 -17.28
N GLY A 115 -17.04 -10.00 -17.72
CA GLY A 115 -18.15 -10.70 -18.37
C GLY A 115 -17.95 -10.98 -19.88
N LYS A 116 -16.98 -10.30 -20.52
CA LYS A 116 -16.79 -10.37 -21.98
C LYS A 116 -15.54 -11.11 -22.41
N VAL A 117 -14.49 -11.09 -21.57
CA VAL A 117 -13.17 -11.65 -21.92
C VAL A 117 -12.69 -12.55 -20.79
N TYR A 118 -12.22 -13.75 -21.16
CA TYR A 118 -11.64 -14.66 -20.20
C TYR A 118 -10.14 -14.41 -20.02
N PHE A 119 -9.75 -14.04 -18.79
CA PHE A 119 -8.35 -13.95 -18.36
C PHE A 119 -8.28 -14.14 -16.83
N PRO A 120 -7.10 -14.44 -16.26
CA PRO A 120 -6.93 -14.55 -14.81
C PRO A 120 -7.29 -13.25 -14.10
N ARG A 121 -8.31 -13.26 -13.25
CA ARG A 121 -8.85 -12.05 -12.60
C ARG A 121 -7.84 -11.29 -11.75
N LEU A 122 -6.80 -11.99 -11.26
CA LEU A 122 -5.71 -11.40 -10.48
C LEU A 122 -4.81 -10.44 -11.27
N VAL A 123 -4.84 -10.48 -12.61
CA VAL A 123 -4.05 -9.56 -13.46
C VAL A 123 -4.43 -8.11 -13.16
N VAL A 124 -5.72 -7.81 -12.96
CA VAL A 124 -6.21 -6.44 -12.73
C VAL A 124 -5.75 -5.85 -11.39
N PRO A 125 -5.97 -6.50 -10.23
CA PRO A 125 -5.49 -5.94 -8.96
C PRO A 125 -3.96 -5.85 -8.90
N LEU A 126 -3.24 -6.83 -9.44
CA LEU A 126 -1.77 -6.78 -9.52
C LEU A 126 -1.27 -5.58 -10.34
N SER A 127 -1.86 -5.32 -11.50
CA SER A 127 -1.49 -4.16 -12.34
C SER A 127 -1.77 -2.85 -11.62
N GLY A 128 -2.90 -2.73 -10.91
CA GLY A 128 -3.24 -1.55 -10.14
C GLY A 128 -2.30 -1.30 -8.95
N ILE A 129 -1.89 -2.35 -8.24
CA ILE A 129 -0.89 -2.27 -7.16
C ILE A 129 0.46 -1.79 -7.71
N THR A 130 0.89 -2.32 -8.85
CA THR A 130 2.14 -1.90 -9.51
C THR A 130 2.06 -0.45 -10.00
N SER A 131 0.92 -0.01 -10.53
CA SER A 131 0.70 1.39 -10.89
C SER A 131 0.79 2.33 -9.67
N ASN A 132 0.29 1.89 -8.51
CA ASN A 132 0.43 2.64 -7.27
C ASN A 132 1.86 2.62 -6.71
N LEU A 133 2.63 1.56 -6.97
CA LEU A 133 4.05 1.52 -6.61
C LEU A 133 4.87 2.59 -7.34
N ILE A 134 4.52 2.92 -8.58
CA ILE A 134 5.16 4.01 -9.32
C ILE A 134 4.86 5.37 -8.67
N LYS A 135 3.60 5.59 -8.23
CA LYS A 135 3.22 6.80 -7.47
C LYS A 135 3.95 6.88 -6.13
N PHE A 136 4.08 5.74 -5.45
CA PHE A 136 4.89 5.62 -4.23
C PHE A 136 6.35 5.98 -4.49
N GLY A 137 6.94 5.51 -5.61
CA GLY A 137 8.29 5.87 -6.03
C GLY A 137 8.51 7.38 -6.15
N ILE A 138 7.53 8.13 -6.69
CA ILE A 138 7.59 9.59 -6.76
C ILE A 138 7.60 10.22 -5.35
N GLN A 139 6.76 9.71 -4.44
CA GLN A 139 6.74 10.17 -3.04
C GLN A 139 8.03 9.79 -2.30
N LEU A 140 8.61 8.63 -2.61
CA LEU A 140 9.90 8.20 -2.06
C LEU A 140 11.04 9.13 -2.49
N LEU A 141 11.06 9.59 -3.74
CA LEU A 141 12.05 10.59 -4.19
C LEU A 141 11.92 11.90 -3.40
N LEU A 142 10.71 12.36 -3.13
CA LEU A 142 10.48 13.53 -2.28
C LEU A 142 10.98 13.27 -0.85
N PHE A 143 10.69 12.11 -0.28
CA PHE A 143 11.17 11.73 1.05
C PHE A 143 12.70 11.71 1.11
N ILE A 144 13.37 11.13 0.11
CA ILE A 144 14.84 11.11 0.02
C ILE A 144 15.39 12.53 -0.06
N ALA A 145 14.80 13.40 -0.86
CA ALA A 145 15.23 14.80 -0.96
C ALA A 145 15.11 15.54 0.39
N MET A 146 14.00 15.34 1.11
CA MET A 146 13.82 15.88 2.46
C MET A 146 14.81 15.25 3.45
N TYR A 147 15.04 13.96 3.36
CA TYR A 147 16.01 13.26 4.21
C TYR A 147 17.42 13.83 4.05
N LEU A 148 17.89 14.00 2.83
CA LEU A 148 19.19 14.59 2.53
C LEU A 148 19.29 16.04 3.04
N TYR A 149 18.24 16.82 2.90
CA TYR A 149 18.21 18.20 3.41
C TYR A 149 18.41 18.24 4.94
N PHE A 150 17.70 17.42 5.70
CA PHE A 150 17.83 17.37 7.17
C PHE A 150 19.16 16.74 7.62
N TYR A 151 19.66 15.75 6.87
CA TYR A 151 20.97 15.15 7.11
C TYR A 151 22.10 16.19 7.01
N VAL A 152 22.10 17.01 5.96
CA VAL A 152 23.07 18.11 5.77
C VAL A 152 22.93 19.18 6.85
N LYS A 153 21.73 19.42 7.38
CA LYS A 153 21.51 20.31 8.53
C LYS A 153 21.97 19.77 9.88
N GLY A 154 22.52 18.56 9.93
CA GLY A 154 23.06 17.97 11.15
C GLY A 154 21.99 17.28 12.04
N ALA A 155 20.85 16.91 11.48
CA ALA A 155 19.90 16.08 12.21
C ALA A 155 20.52 14.70 12.48
N SER A 156 20.32 14.18 13.70
CA SER A 156 20.82 12.86 14.11
C SER A 156 19.95 11.75 13.48
N LEU A 157 20.17 11.50 12.20
CA LEU A 157 19.46 10.45 11.45
C LEU A 157 20.38 9.23 11.35
N HIS A 158 19.89 8.08 11.79
CA HIS A 158 20.64 6.82 11.76
C HIS A 158 19.99 5.85 10.79
N VAL A 159 20.67 5.59 9.67
CA VAL A 159 20.29 4.52 8.75
C VAL A 159 20.77 3.20 9.30
N ASN A 160 19.86 2.27 9.50
CA ASN A 160 20.18 0.94 10.00
C ASN A 160 20.26 -0.09 8.87
N ALA A 161 20.97 -1.21 9.10
CA ALA A 161 21.01 -2.33 8.17
C ALA A 161 19.62 -2.88 7.80
N ALA A 162 18.62 -2.63 8.64
CA ALA A 162 17.22 -2.93 8.35
C ALA A 162 16.66 -2.25 7.09
N LEU A 163 17.37 -1.24 6.52
CA LEU A 163 17.01 -0.66 5.22
C LEU A 163 17.01 -1.68 4.08
N LEU A 164 17.80 -2.76 4.19
CA LEU A 164 17.76 -3.87 3.22
C LEU A 164 16.41 -4.59 3.19
N LEU A 165 15.63 -4.50 4.27
CA LEU A 165 14.27 -5.04 4.34
C LEU A 165 13.24 -4.14 3.64
N PHE A 166 13.61 -2.95 3.20
CA PHE A 166 12.68 -1.99 2.58
C PHE A 166 11.87 -2.57 1.41
N PRO A 167 12.46 -3.28 0.41
CA PRO A 167 11.69 -3.91 -0.66
C PRO A 167 10.69 -4.96 -0.13
N PHE A 168 11.09 -5.70 0.90
CA PHE A 168 10.24 -6.70 1.55
C PHE A 168 9.06 -6.04 2.31
N LEU A 169 9.29 -4.93 3.00
CA LEU A 169 8.22 -4.17 3.67
C LEU A 169 7.19 -3.63 2.66
N ILE A 170 7.65 -3.13 1.51
CA ILE A 170 6.75 -2.69 0.43
C ILE A 170 5.95 -3.88 -0.11
N PHE A 171 6.59 -5.02 -0.32
CA PHE A 171 5.92 -6.24 -0.76
C PHE A 171 4.87 -6.70 0.26
N LEU A 172 5.19 -6.72 1.56
CA LEU A 172 4.23 -7.04 2.62
C LEU A 172 3.05 -6.07 2.63
N THR A 173 3.31 -4.77 2.50
CA THR A 173 2.26 -3.74 2.43
C THR A 173 1.32 -4.00 1.25
N ALA A 174 1.88 -4.27 0.06
CA ALA A 174 1.12 -4.59 -1.15
C ALA A 174 0.28 -5.86 -0.97
N PHE A 175 0.88 -6.87 -0.36
CA PHE A 175 0.24 -8.16 -0.13
C PHE A 175 -0.93 -8.06 0.85
N HIS A 176 -0.79 -7.30 1.96
CA HIS A 176 -1.88 -7.02 2.90
C HIS A 176 -2.99 -6.22 2.23
N ALA A 177 -2.64 -5.17 1.48
CA ALA A 177 -3.61 -4.35 0.76
C ALA A 177 -4.41 -5.17 -0.25
N MET A 178 -3.74 -6.04 -1.02
CA MET A 178 -4.39 -6.90 -1.99
C MET A 178 -5.31 -7.92 -1.32
N SER A 179 -4.84 -8.61 -0.28
CA SER A 179 -5.59 -9.68 0.36
C SER A 179 -6.86 -9.17 1.02
N TRP A 180 -6.74 -8.11 1.82
CA TRP A 180 -7.91 -7.49 2.46
C TRP A 180 -8.83 -6.83 1.44
N GLY A 181 -8.24 -6.16 0.44
CA GLY A 181 -9.01 -5.57 -0.65
C GLY A 181 -9.83 -6.60 -1.42
N LEU A 182 -9.28 -7.77 -1.75
CA LEU A 182 -10.01 -8.82 -2.46
C LEU A 182 -11.12 -9.43 -1.62
N ILE A 183 -10.93 -9.62 -0.31
CA ILE A 183 -11.97 -10.08 0.61
C ILE A 183 -13.13 -9.06 0.60
N ILE A 184 -12.82 -7.79 0.77
CA ILE A 184 -13.80 -6.71 0.73
C ILE A 184 -14.47 -6.62 -0.64
N SER A 185 -13.75 -6.78 -1.74
CA SER A 185 -14.31 -6.77 -3.09
C SER A 185 -15.35 -7.87 -3.31
N ALA A 186 -15.13 -9.05 -2.74
CA ALA A 186 -16.11 -10.14 -2.77
C ALA A 186 -17.40 -9.78 -2.01
N LEU A 187 -17.28 -9.09 -0.87
CA LEU A 187 -18.42 -8.63 -0.06
C LEU A 187 -19.16 -7.47 -0.74
N THR A 188 -18.46 -6.47 -1.26
CA THR A 188 -19.04 -5.29 -1.90
C THR A 188 -19.72 -5.60 -3.24
N THR A 189 -19.33 -6.70 -3.89
CA THR A 189 -20.04 -7.18 -5.09
C THR A 189 -21.50 -7.55 -4.77
N LYS A 190 -21.76 -8.07 -3.57
CA LYS A 190 -23.12 -8.42 -3.11
C LYS A 190 -23.83 -7.24 -2.47
N TYR A 191 -23.11 -6.46 -1.66
CA TYR A 191 -23.65 -5.35 -0.87
C TYR A 191 -22.93 -4.05 -1.20
N ARG A 192 -23.48 -3.25 -2.11
CA ARG A 192 -22.84 -2.02 -2.61
C ARG A 192 -22.65 -0.94 -1.53
N ASP A 193 -23.53 -0.89 -0.55
CA ASP A 193 -23.48 0.09 0.55
C ASP A 193 -22.21 -0.09 1.41
N LEU A 194 -21.66 -1.31 1.45
CA LEU A 194 -20.40 -1.58 2.16
C LEU A 194 -19.22 -0.77 1.61
N THR A 195 -19.26 -0.32 0.36
CA THR A 195 -18.17 0.47 -0.23
C THR A 195 -17.95 1.78 0.53
N GLN A 196 -19.02 2.45 0.95
CA GLN A 196 -18.91 3.69 1.73
C GLN A 196 -18.39 3.40 3.14
N LEU A 197 -18.91 2.36 3.79
CA LEU A 197 -18.44 1.93 5.12
C LEU A 197 -16.96 1.54 5.10
N VAL A 198 -16.50 0.86 4.08
CA VAL A 198 -15.09 0.47 3.90
C VAL A 198 -14.20 1.70 3.73
N THR A 199 -14.64 2.70 2.95
CA THR A 199 -13.89 3.95 2.77
C THR A 199 -13.74 4.70 4.09
N PHE A 200 -14.82 4.81 4.86
CA PHE A 200 -14.80 5.40 6.20
C PHE A 200 -13.95 4.56 7.17
N GLY A 201 -14.13 3.24 7.16
CA GLY A 201 -13.35 2.31 7.97
C GLY A 201 -11.85 2.41 7.70
N LEU A 202 -11.45 2.58 6.43
CA LEU A 202 -10.05 2.78 6.05
C LEU A 202 -9.47 4.08 6.61
N GLN A 203 -10.25 5.16 6.65
CA GLN A 203 -9.83 6.42 7.28
C GLN A 203 -9.61 6.25 8.79
N LEU A 204 -10.53 5.57 9.48
CA LEU A 204 -10.36 5.26 10.90
C LEU A 204 -9.17 4.34 11.16
N PHE A 205 -8.95 3.36 10.27
CA PHE A 205 -7.86 2.42 10.38
C PHE A 205 -6.47 3.08 10.30
N MET A 206 -6.37 4.24 9.64
CA MET A 206 -5.15 5.07 9.65
C MET A 206 -4.77 5.50 11.07
N TYR A 207 -5.76 5.87 11.89
CA TYR A 207 -5.50 6.27 13.28
C TYR A 207 -5.22 5.08 14.21
N ALA A 208 -5.70 3.89 13.85
CA ALA A 208 -5.39 2.64 14.55
C ALA A 208 -4.03 2.04 14.13
N THR A 209 -3.34 2.66 13.18
CA THR A 209 -2.00 2.29 12.73
C THR A 209 -1.03 3.39 13.16
N PRO A 210 0.20 3.10 13.60
CA PRO A 210 1.17 4.11 14.03
C PRO A 210 1.75 4.89 12.85
N VAL A 211 0.86 5.57 12.09
CA VAL A 211 1.22 6.45 10.96
C VAL A 211 1.71 7.79 11.46
N ILE A 212 0.94 8.38 12.39
CA ILE A 212 1.06 9.78 12.83
C ILE A 212 1.85 9.88 14.15
N TYR A 213 1.90 8.81 14.93
CA TYR A 213 2.55 8.75 16.23
C TYR A 213 3.51 7.55 16.30
N PRO A 214 4.57 7.60 17.12
CA PRO A 214 5.36 6.42 17.43
C PRO A 214 4.58 5.51 18.39
N LEU A 215 4.76 4.20 18.29
CA LEU A 215 4.05 3.21 19.12
C LEU A 215 4.28 3.48 20.62
N ASN A 216 5.46 3.99 20.98
CA ASN A 216 5.82 4.34 22.37
C ASN A 216 5.01 5.50 22.94
N ALA A 217 4.49 6.41 22.11
CA ALA A 217 3.63 7.50 22.54
C ALA A 217 2.18 7.07 22.79
N ALA A 218 1.81 5.86 22.37
CA ALA A 218 0.47 5.32 22.63
C ALA A 218 0.32 4.95 24.12
N PRO A 219 -0.85 5.23 24.74
CA PRO A 219 -1.14 4.79 26.11
C PRO A 219 -0.97 3.27 26.22
N GLU A 220 -0.37 2.80 27.33
CA GLU A 220 -0.08 1.38 27.58
C GLU A 220 -1.29 0.47 27.36
N LYS A 221 -2.46 0.91 27.80
CA LYS A 221 -3.73 0.19 27.64
C LYS A 221 -4.09 -0.17 26.19
N TYR A 222 -3.68 0.66 25.22
CA TYR A 222 -4.02 0.48 23.81
C TYR A 222 -2.83 -0.02 22.98
N ARG A 223 -1.63 -0.02 23.54
CA ARG A 223 -0.40 -0.43 22.83
C ARG A 223 -0.49 -1.85 22.30
N ASP A 224 -0.99 -2.78 23.12
CA ASP A 224 -1.14 -4.19 22.72
C ASP A 224 -2.16 -4.34 21.59
N ILE A 225 -3.25 -3.57 21.63
CA ILE A 225 -4.27 -3.59 20.56
C ILE A 225 -3.69 -3.05 19.25
N ILE A 226 -2.92 -1.96 19.33
CA ILE A 226 -2.25 -1.36 18.16
C ILE A 226 -1.16 -2.32 17.62
N ALA A 227 -0.44 -3.00 18.50
CA ALA A 227 0.56 -4.00 18.13
C ALA A 227 -0.05 -5.25 17.46
N LEU A 228 -1.33 -5.55 17.75
CA LEU A 228 -2.07 -6.62 17.06
C LEU A 228 -2.38 -6.31 15.59
N ASN A 229 -2.34 -5.04 15.20
CA ASN A 229 -2.54 -4.65 13.80
C ASN A 229 -1.34 -5.13 12.95
N PRO A 230 -1.54 -5.95 11.90
CA PRO A 230 -0.44 -6.48 11.10
C PRO A 230 0.32 -5.43 10.30
N LEU A 231 -0.22 -4.22 10.15
CA LEU A 231 0.50 -3.09 9.54
C LEU A 231 1.48 -2.42 10.53
N THR A 232 1.22 -2.48 11.84
CA THR A 232 2.06 -1.84 12.86
C THR A 232 3.54 -2.24 12.73
N PRO A 233 3.92 -3.53 12.71
CA PRO A 233 5.31 -3.90 12.58
C PRO A 233 5.95 -3.44 11.26
N ILE A 234 5.17 -3.32 10.19
CA ILE A 234 5.67 -2.83 8.89
C ILE A 234 6.02 -1.33 9.00
N PHE A 235 5.12 -0.52 9.58
CA PHE A 235 5.33 0.92 9.74
C PHE A 235 6.46 1.24 10.72
N GLU A 236 6.50 0.55 11.85
CA GLU A 236 7.55 0.73 12.87
C GLU A 236 8.92 0.30 12.31
N THR A 237 9.02 -0.86 11.65
CA THR A 237 10.28 -1.30 11.03
C THR A 237 10.72 -0.35 9.92
N PHE A 238 9.80 0.22 9.14
CA PHE A 238 10.13 1.21 8.12
C PHE A 238 10.74 2.48 8.74
N LYS A 239 10.11 3.03 9.79
CA LYS A 239 10.63 4.19 10.52
C LYS A 239 11.99 3.90 11.16
N TYR A 240 12.11 2.72 11.78
CA TYR A 240 13.37 2.28 12.38
C TYR A 240 14.50 2.15 11.35
N SER A 241 14.23 1.58 10.19
CA SER A 241 15.23 1.37 9.13
C SER A 241 15.75 2.67 8.53
N CYS A 242 14.87 3.67 8.34
CA CYS A 242 15.22 4.93 7.68
C CYS A 242 15.73 6.00 8.65
N MET A 243 15.21 6.06 9.87
CA MET A 243 15.41 7.20 10.77
C MET A 243 15.94 6.81 12.14
N GLY A 244 15.99 5.50 12.46
CA GLY A 244 16.40 5.02 13.77
C GLY A 244 15.34 5.21 14.88
N CYS A 245 14.13 5.68 14.55
CA CYS A 245 13.02 5.82 15.50
C CYS A 245 12.02 4.67 15.32
N GLY A 246 11.36 4.25 16.39
CA GLY A 246 10.45 3.11 16.38
C GLY A 246 11.09 1.84 16.94
N SER A 247 10.35 0.76 16.91
CA SER A 247 10.78 -0.54 17.40
C SER A 247 10.95 -1.54 16.25
N PHE A 248 12.01 -2.34 16.32
CA PHE A 248 12.23 -3.43 15.40
C PHE A 248 11.85 -4.74 16.07
N ASP A 249 10.80 -5.39 15.60
CA ASP A 249 10.31 -6.66 16.13
C ASP A 249 10.20 -7.72 15.03
N TRP A 250 11.14 -8.65 14.99
CA TRP A 250 11.10 -9.81 14.10
C TRP A 250 9.85 -10.68 14.34
N GLY A 251 9.45 -10.85 15.62
CA GLY A 251 8.26 -11.63 15.99
C GLY A 251 6.97 -11.01 15.44
N GLY A 252 6.89 -9.67 15.43
CA GLY A 252 5.76 -8.93 14.86
C GLY A 252 5.69 -9.08 13.33
N LEU A 253 6.82 -9.00 12.63
CA LEU A 253 6.88 -9.19 11.18
C LEU A 253 6.52 -10.63 10.78
N ALA A 254 7.04 -11.64 11.47
CA ALA A 254 6.71 -13.05 11.23
C ALA A 254 5.23 -13.34 11.57
N ARG A 255 4.72 -12.78 12.68
CA ARG A 255 3.32 -12.96 13.09
C ARG A 255 2.33 -12.35 12.08
N SER A 256 2.73 -11.33 11.33
CA SER A 256 1.93 -10.79 10.24
C SER A 256 1.69 -11.81 9.11
N GLU A 257 2.58 -12.80 8.97
CA GLU A 257 2.44 -13.91 8.01
C GLU A 257 1.69 -15.12 8.60
N GLU A 258 1.93 -15.49 9.88
CA GLU A 258 1.35 -16.71 10.49
C GLU A 258 -0.18 -16.66 10.70
N ARG A 259 -0.80 -15.49 10.76
CA ARG A 259 -2.26 -15.38 10.95
C ARG A 259 -3.10 -15.72 9.71
N ARG A 260 -2.52 -16.35 8.70
CA ARG A 260 -3.18 -16.69 7.43
C ARG A 260 -3.30 -18.20 7.16
N VAL A 261 -3.02 -19.06 8.12
CA VAL A 261 -3.28 -20.50 7.98
C VAL A 261 -4.59 -20.87 8.66
#